data_067aff476e52081f553b91bb7bf59390
#
_entry.id   067aff476e52081f553b91bb7bf59390
#
_cell.length_a   1.000
_cell.length_b   1.000
_cell.length_c   1.000
_cell.angle_alpha   90.00
_cell.angle_beta   90.00
_cell.angle_gamma   90.00
#
_symmetry.space_group_name_H-M   'P 1'
#
loop_
_entity.id
_entity.type
_entity.pdbx_description
1 polymer ?
#
loop_
_entity_poly.entity_id
_entity_poly.type
_entity_poly.pdbx_seq_one_letter_code
_entity_poly.pdbx_strand_id
1 'polypeptide(L)'
;MKNFDVVALGELLIDFTENGKSAQGNMTYEANPGGAPCNVLAMLNKAGRKTAFIGKVGQDLFGNKLKATLDEVGIDTSNLIIDEDARTTLAFVETFPDGD
;
A
#
# COMPACT_ATOMS: atom_id res chain seq x y z
N MET A 1 -23.33 -12.11 -6.80
CA MET A 1 -21.89 -12.10 -7.14
C MET A 1 -21.49 -10.74 -7.67
N LYS A 2 -20.42 -10.17 -7.15
CA LYS A 2 -19.90 -8.91 -7.67
C LYS A 2 -19.09 -9.16 -8.93
N ASN A 3 -19.29 -8.30 -9.92
CA ASN A 3 -18.51 -8.35 -11.14
C ASN A 3 -17.48 -7.22 -11.09
N PHE A 4 -16.21 -7.57 -11.31
CA PHE A 4 -15.13 -6.61 -11.34
C PHE A 4 -14.58 -6.48 -12.74
N ASP A 5 -14.20 -5.26 -13.09
CA ASP A 5 -13.53 -5.01 -14.36
C ASP A 5 -12.08 -5.46 -14.32
N VAL A 6 -11.43 -5.27 -13.16
CA VAL A 6 -10.03 -5.66 -12.97
C VAL A 6 -9.84 -6.19 -11.56
N VAL A 7 -9.17 -7.32 -11.45
CA VAL A 7 -8.75 -7.90 -10.18
C VAL A 7 -7.24 -8.08 -10.22
N ALA A 8 -6.53 -7.56 -9.24
CA ALA A 8 -5.09 -7.76 -9.15
C ALA A 8 -4.75 -8.68 -7.98
N LEU A 9 -3.74 -9.51 -8.20
CA LEU A 9 -3.16 -10.38 -7.18
C LEU A 9 -1.73 -9.94 -6.96
N GLY A 10 -1.35 -9.72 -5.71
CA GLY A 10 0.00 -9.29 -5.47
C GLY A 10 0.29 -8.99 -4.02
N GLU A 11 1.34 -8.23 -3.80
CA GLU A 11 1.82 -7.87 -2.48
C GLU A 11 1.57 -6.39 -2.19
N LEU A 12 1.12 -6.14 -0.98
CA LEU A 12 1.05 -4.79 -0.43
C LEU A 12 2.18 -4.58 0.55
N LEU A 13 2.73 -3.38 0.55
CA LEU A 13 3.81 -3.04 1.45
C LEU A 13 3.75 -1.56 1.81
N ILE A 14 4.54 -1.18 2.81
CA ILE A 14 4.76 0.21 3.15
C ILE A 14 6.17 0.60 2.69
N ASP A 15 6.25 1.65 1.87
CA ASP A 15 7.52 2.25 1.48
C ASP A 15 7.83 3.40 2.45
N PHE A 16 8.97 3.31 3.14
CA PHE A 16 9.47 4.40 3.95
C PHE A 16 10.47 5.21 3.14
N THR A 17 10.09 6.43 2.80
CA THR A 17 10.93 7.34 2.02
C THR A 17 11.52 8.39 2.94
N GLU A 18 12.83 8.60 2.84
CA GLU A 18 13.53 9.60 3.64
C GLU A 18 12.94 10.99 3.39
N ASN A 19 12.63 11.70 4.47
CA ASN A 19 11.95 12.99 4.42
C ASN A 19 12.62 14.03 5.30
N GLY A 20 13.96 14.15 5.21
CA GLY A 20 14.70 15.16 5.95
C GLY A 20 14.92 14.82 7.40
N LYS A 21 15.04 15.84 8.23
CA LYS A 21 15.31 15.68 9.66
C LYS A 21 14.27 16.38 10.50
N SER A 22 14.01 15.81 11.67
CA SER A 22 13.13 16.42 12.66
C SER A 22 13.83 17.62 13.34
N ALA A 23 13.08 18.35 14.15
CA ALA A 23 13.62 19.45 14.94
C ALA A 23 14.74 19.00 15.89
N GLN A 24 14.74 17.72 16.28
CA GLN A 24 15.77 17.16 17.15
C GLN A 24 16.97 16.62 16.38
N GLY A 25 16.99 16.75 15.06
CA GLY A 25 18.09 16.29 14.23
C GLY A 25 18.02 14.82 13.82
N ASN A 26 16.93 14.15 14.10
CA ASN A 26 16.76 12.75 13.71
C ASN A 26 16.20 12.64 12.30
N MET A 27 16.66 11.61 11.56
CA MET A 27 16.14 11.32 10.23
C MET A 27 14.67 10.94 10.33
N THR A 28 13.85 11.48 9.42
CA THR A 28 12.43 11.17 9.36
C THR A 28 12.10 10.45 8.07
N TYR A 29 11.06 9.62 8.12
CA TYR A 29 10.58 8.87 6.98
C TYR A 29 9.10 9.06 6.79
N GLU A 30 8.68 9.16 5.55
CA GLU A 30 7.28 9.18 5.19
C GLU A 30 6.85 7.75 4.83
N ALA A 31 5.78 7.27 5.45
CA ALA A 31 5.27 5.93 5.20
C ALA A 31 4.23 5.99 4.07
N ASN A 32 4.55 5.39 2.95
CA ASN A 32 3.69 5.42 1.77
C ASN A 32 3.17 4.03 1.45
N PRO A 33 1.86 3.90 1.15
CA PRO A 33 1.35 2.64 0.64
C PRO A 33 2.03 2.31 -0.67
N GLY A 34 2.57 1.11 -0.79
CA GLY A 34 3.30 0.67 -1.97
C GLY A 34 2.74 -0.63 -2.51
N GLY A 35 3.26 -1.02 -3.67
CA GLY A 35 2.81 -2.19 -4.39
C GLY A 35 2.25 -1.78 -5.74
N ALA A 36 2.97 -2.12 -6.82
CA ALA A 36 2.60 -1.67 -8.17
C ALA A 36 1.17 -2.03 -8.57
N PRO A 37 0.65 -3.25 -8.28
CA PRO A 37 -0.72 -3.57 -8.67
C PRO A 37 -1.76 -2.62 -8.08
N CYS A 38 -1.56 -2.16 -6.84
CA CYS A 38 -2.53 -1.28 -6.20
C CYS A 38 -2.55 0.11 -6.79
N ASN A 39 -1.42 0.60 -7.27
CA ASN A 39 -1.36 1.89 -7.95
C ASN A 39 -2.16 1.85 -9.26
N VAL A 40 -2.05 0.76 -10.00
CA VAL A 40 -2.83 0.57 -11.23
C VAL A 40 -4.32 0.49 -10.92
N LEU A 41 -4.71 -0.28 -9.89
CA LEU A 41 -6.11 -0.39 -9.50
C LEU A 41 -6.69 0.95 -9.06
N ALA A 42 -5.92 1.75 -8.34
CA ALA A 42 -6.37 3.06 -7.91
C ALA A 42 -6.67 3.97 -9.10
N MET A 43 -5.80 3.95 -10.11
CA MET A 43 -6.02 4.72 -11.34
C MET A 43 -7.27 4.26 -12.07
N LEU A 44 -7.46 2.95 -12.20
CA LEU A 44 -8.61 2.38 -12.89
C LEU A 44 -9.90 2.69 -12.14
N ASN A 45 -9.86 2.66 -10.82
CA ASN A 45 -11.03 2.98 -10.02
C ASN A 45 -11.44 4.45 -10.22
N LYS A 46 -10.48 5.35 -10.30
CA LYS A 46 -10.75 6.76 -10.60
C LYS A 46 -11.38 6.94 -11.99
N ALA A 47 -11.09 6.04 -12.91
CA ALA A 47 -11.67 6.07 -14.25
C ALA A 47 -13.04 5.40 -14.31
N GLY A 48 -13.63 5.04 -13.17
CA GLY A 48 -14.96 4.45 -13.10
C GLY A 48 -14.99 2.93 -13.22
N ARG A 49 -13.85 2.27 -13.19
CA ARG A 49 -13.78 0.80 -13.26
C ARG A 49 -13.96 0.20 -11.87
N LYS A 50 -14.57 -0.97 -11.82
CA LYS A 50 -14.73 -1.72 -10.58
C LYS A 50 -13.48 -2.56 -10.35
N THR A 51 -12.80 -2.33 -9.23
CA THR A 51 -11.51 -2.95 -8.95
C THR A 51 -11.52 -3.72 -7.64
N ALA A 52 -10.74 -4.81 -7.60
CA ALA A 52 -10.57 -5.62 -6.40
C ALA A 52 -9.10 -6.02 -6.27
N PHE A 53 -8.68 -6.24 -5.04
CA PHE A 53 -7.32 -6.70 -4.75
C PHE A 53 -7.37 -8.00 -3.93
N ILE A 54 -6.55 -8.96 -4.34
CA ILE A 54 -6.36 -10.23 -3.65
C ILE A 54 -4.92 -10.27 -3.15
N GLY A 55 -4.74 -10.37 -1.85
CA GLY A 55 -3.39 -10.38 -1.28
C GLY A 55 -3.43 -10.59 0.22
N LYS A 56 -2.30 -10.30 0.87
CA LYS A 56 -2.15 -10.51 2.29
C LYS A 56 -1.35 -9.38 2.91
N VAL A 57 -1.76 -8.97 4.11
CA VAL A 57 -1.00 -8.03 4.97
C VAL A 57 -0.94 -8.61 6.37
N GLY A 58 -0.02 -8.11 7.18
CA GLY A 58 0.05 -8.51 8.59
C GLY A 58 -1.06 -7.87 9.42
N GLN A 59 -1.37 -8.50 10.53
CA GLN A 59 -2.29 -7.93 11.52
C GLN A 59 -1.50 -6.94 12.39
N ASP A 60 -1.19 -5.79 11.83
CA ASP A 60 -0.41 -4.74 12.48
C ASP A 60 -0.90 -3.37 12.03
N LEU A 61 -0.30 -2.34 12.61
CA LEU A 61 -0.64 -0.95 12.27
C LEU A 61 -0.55 -0.69 10.76
N PHE A 62 0.49 -1.20 10.12
CA PHE A 62 0.71 -0.96 8.69
C PHE A 62 -0.27 -1.73 7.81
N GLY A 63 -0.59 -2.97 8.18
CA GLY A 63 -1.59 -3.75 7.46
C GLY A 63 -2.96 -3.10 7.51
N ASN A 64 -3.35 -2.62 8.70
CA ASN A 64 -4.62 -1.91 8.87
C ASN A 64 -4.65 -0.62 8.06
N LYS A 65 -3.54 0.10 8.02
CA LYS A 65 -3.41 1.33 7.24
C LYS A 65 -3.55 1.07 5.75
N LEU A 66 -2.93 0.00 5.26
CA LEU A 66 -3.01 -0.37 3.84
C LEU A 66 -4.44 -0.72 3.45
N LYS A 67 -5.12 -1.52 4.28
CA LYS A 67 -6.52 -1.87 4.01
C LYS A 67 -7.40 -0.62 3.97
N ALA A 68 -7.23 0.27 4.94
CA ALA A 68 -8.00 1.51 4.99
C ALA A 68 -7.77 2.36 3.74
N THR A 69 -6.52 2.43 3.27
CA THR A 69 -6.18 3.19 2.07
C THR A 69 -6.87 2.63 0.83
N LEU A 70 -6.88 1.29 0.68
CA LEU A 70 -7.57 0.65 -0.45
C LEU A 70 -9.08 0.88 -0.38
N ASP A 71 -9.66 0.75 0.80
CA ASP A 71 -11.09 0.99 0.99
C ASP A 71 -11.46 2.43 0.64
N GLU A 72 -10.61 3.38 1.04
CA GLU A 72 -10.84 4.80 0.82
C GLU A 72 -10.88 5.16 -0.67
N VAL A 73 -10.04 4.52 -1.49
CA VAL A 73 -10.04 4.76 -2.94
C VAL A 73 -11.03 3.87 -3.69
N GLY A 74 -11.80 3.04 -2.99
CA GLY A 74 -12.87 2.28 -3.60
C GLY A 74 -12.49 0.92 -4.15
N ILE A 75 -11.31 0.41 -3.82
CA ILE A 75 -10.88 -0.92 -4.23
C ILE A 75 -11.53 -1.94 -3.28
N ASP A 76 -12.13 -2.99 -3.83
CA ASP A 76 -12.74 -4.04 -3.00
C ASP A 76 -11.65 -4.88 -2.32
N THR A 77 -11.71 -4.96 -0.99
CA THR A 77 -10.75 -5.68 -0.16
C THR A 77 -11.35 -6.92 0.50
N SER A 78 -12.45 -7.45 -0.02
CA SER A 78 -13.11 -8.63 0.55
C SER A 78 -12.19 -9.85 0.61
N ASN A 79 -11.25 -9.93 -0.31
CA ASN A 79 -10.30 -11.05 -0.40
C ASN A 79 -8.88 -10.66 0.02
N LEU A 80 -8.75 -9.54 0.74
CA LEU A 80 -7.50 -9.18 1.38
C LEU A 80 -7.42 -9.93 2.71
N ILE A 81 -6.40 -10.76 2.86
CA ILE A 81 -6.20 -11.56 4.07
C ILE A 81 -5.37 -10.76 5.07
N ILE A 82 -5.87 -10.66 6.30
CA ILE A 82 -5.10 -10.09 7.40
C ILE A 82 -4.56 -11.27 8.21
N ASP A 83 -3.25 -11.46 8.17
CA ASP A 83 -2.58 -12.62 8.74
C ASP A 83 -2.05 -12.30 10.13
N GLU A 84 -2.51 -13.05 11.13
CA GLU A 84 -2.08 -12.87 12.52
C GLU A 84 -0.63 -13.28 12.73
N ASP A 85 -0.10 -14.16 11.91
CA ASP A 85 1.22 -14.75 12.07
C ASP A 85 2.29 -14.09 11.22
N ALA A 86 1.90 -13.19 10.32
CA ALA A 86 2.82 -12.50 9.44
C ALA A 86 2.88 -11.01 9.76
N ARG A 87 3.95 -10.37 9.34
CA ARG A 87 4.11 -8.92 9.44
C ARG A 87 3.93 -8.31 8.07
N THR A 88 3.39 -7.08 8.02
CA THR A 88 3.32 -6.32 6.78
C THR A 88 4.74 -6.05 6.28
N THR A 89 4.97 -6.24 5.00
CA THR A 89 6.27 -5.98 4.38
C THR A 89 6.58 -4.49 4.43
N LEU A 90 7.80 -4.15 4.85
CA LEU A 90 8.29 -2.79 4.90
C LEU A 90 9.48 -2.66 3.95
N ALA A 91 9.54 -1.56 3.21
CA ALA A 91 10.69 -1.24 2.37
C ALA A 91 11.19 0.15 2.75
N PHE A 92 12.52 0.30 2.81
CA PHE A 92 13.14 1.59 3.08
C PHE A 92 13.80 2.08 1.80
N VAL A 93 13.42 3.28 1.37
CA VAL A 93 13.91 3.87 0.13
C VAL A 93 14.83 5.03 0.46
N GLU A 94 16.07 4.96 -0.05
CA GLU A 94 17.03 6.04 0.06
C GLU A 94 17.08 6.80 -1.26
N THR A 95 17.18 8.13 -1.15
CA THR A 95 17.40 8.98 -2.31
C THR A 95 18.84 9.50 -2.26
N PHE A 96 19.52 9.46 -3.41
CA PHE A 96 20.87 9.95 -3.52
C PHE A 96 20.87 11.32 -4.19
N PRO A 97 21.88 12.18 -3.91
CA PRO A 97 21.92 13.55 -4.45
C PRO A 97 21.88 13.61 -5.98
N ASP A 98 22.31 12.55 -6.66
CA ASP A 98 22.30 12.48 -8.12
C ASP A 98 21.00 11.91 -8.70
N GLY A 99 20.01 11.62 -7.85
CA GLY A 99 18.71 11.12 -8.27
C GLY A 99 18.64 9.62 -8.48
N ASP A 100 19.65 8.88 -8.10
CA ASP A 100 19.66 7.41 -8.23
C ASP A 100 18.95 6.74 -7.05
#